data_1ef7a24748822da547940ba6de2b3d00
#
_entry.id   1ef7a24748822da547940ba6de2b3d00
#
_cell.length_a   1.000
_cell.length_b   1.000
_cell.length_c   1.000
_cell.angle_alpha   90.00
_cell.angle_beta   90.00
_cell.angle_gamma   90.00
#
_symmetry.space_group_name_H-M   'P 1'
#
loop_
_entity.id
_entity.type
_entity.pdbx_description
1 polymer ?
#
loop_
_entity_poly.entity_id
_entity_poly.type
_entity_poly.pdbx_seq_one_letter_code
_entity_poly.pdbx_strand_id
1 'polypeptide(L)'
;MVFPERFSKPGSHWSKVFINWLKKEVTLLSSTRNSLDLLIAQVENIRQTLLMATRKVRELSRSERYRNDYELLTSIPGIGISVGMALLTEIGDFKRFRNEREFASYLGLVPTSHSSGDKVAHGEKTFRGNKKLGPQIVEASWISIYRDTGLGCAYISYKKRMEPQEAIVRVARKLSNIIFSVLKTGKKYEPYQWNEI
;
A
#
# COMPACT_ATOMS: atom_id res chain seq x y z
N MET A 1 -20.42 -14.83 26.03
CA MET A 1 -20.00 -15.70 24.92
C MET A 1 -18.48 -15.73 24.91
N VAL A 2 -17.87 -16.89 25.15
CA VAL A 2 -16.39 -17.03 25.13
C VAL A 2 -15.98 -17.39 23.71
N PHE A 3 -15.12 -16.56 23.10
CA PHE A 3 -14.54 -16.88 21.78
C PHE A 3 -13.61 -18.08 21.88
N PRO A 4 -13.72 -19.07 20.99
CA PRO A 4 -12.75 -20.17 20.95
C PRO A 4 -11.32 -19.64 20.73
N GLU A 5 -10.34 -20.23 21.43
CA GLU A 5 -8.92 -19.84 21.35
C GLU A 5 -8.37 -19.83 19.92
N ARG A 6 -8.90 -20.72 19.04
CA ARG A 6 -8.54 -20.77 17.61
C ARG A 6 -8.77 -19.46 16.85
N PHE A 7 -9.58 -18.54 17.39
CA PHE A 7 -9.87 -17.24 16.81
C PHE A 7 -9.23 -16.07 17.56
N SER A 8 -8.36 -16.32 18.54
CA SER A 8 -7.67 -15.27 19.32
C SER A 8 -6.63 -14.47 18.51
N LYS A 9 -6.11 -15.03 17.42
CA LYS A 9 -5.09 -14.38 16.58
C LYS A 9 -5.70 -13.27 15.70
N PRO A 10 -5.00 -12.12 15.54
CA PRO A 10 -5.41 -11.07 14.61
C PRO A 10 -5.64 -11.62 13.20
N GLY A 11 -6.74 -11.21 12.55
CA GLY A 11 -7.11 -11.67 11.21
C GLY A 11 -7.88 -13.00 11.14
N SER A 12 -7.91 -13.81 12.20
CA SER A 12 -8.67 -15.08 12.24
C SER A 12 -10.18 -14.86 12.08
N HIS A 13 -10.71 -13.75 12.57
CA HIS A 13 -12.12 -13.38 12.53
C HIS A 13 -12.70 -13.19 11.11
N TRP A 14 -11.83 -12.98 10.11
CA TRP A 14 -12.26 -12.84 8.72
C TRP A 14 -12.03 -14.09 7.87
N SER A 15 -11.64 -15.20 8.51
CA SER A 15 -11.41 -16.46 7.82
C SER A 15 -12.73 -17.13 7.43
N LYS A 16 -12.71 -18.01 6.41
CA LYS A 16 -13.86 -18.86 6.06
C LYS A 16 -14.25 -19.76 7.24
N VAL A 17 -13.29 -20.22 8.02
CA VAL A 17 -13.50 -21.06 9.21
C VAL A 17 -14.28 -20.29 10.28
N PHE A 18 -13.95 -19.03 10.53
CA PHE A 18 -14.68 -18.19 11.47
C PHE A 18 -16.12 -17.93 11.01
N ILE A 19 -16.32 -17.60 9.74
CA ILE A 19 -17.68 -17.39 9.19
C ILE A 19 -18.52 -18.68 9.29
N ASN A 20 -17.94 -19.83 9.01
CA ASN A 20 -18.63 -21.11 9.17
C ASN A 20 -18.98 -21.41 10.63
N TRP A 21 -18.09 -21.10 11.56
CA TRP A 21 -18.35 -21.20 12.98
C TRP A 21 -19.50 -20.30 13.42
N LEU A 22 -19.51 -19.02 13.00
CA LEU A 22 -20.62 -18.10 13.26
C LEU A 22 -21.96 -18.64 12.73
N LYS A 23 -21.95 -19.29 11.56
CA LYS A 23 -23.16 -19.85 10.96
C LYS A 23 -23.69 -21.09 11.70
N LYS A 24 -22.82 -21.97 12.16
CA LYS A 24 -23.19 -23.32 12.58
C LYS A 24 -23.16 -23.53 14.09
N GLU A 25 -22.22 -22.90 14.79
CA GLU A 25 -21.94 -23.20 16.20
C GLU A 25 -22.43 -22.12 17.17
N VAL A 26 -22.72 -20.91 16.67
CA VAL A 26 -23.15 -19.80 17.52
C VAL A 26 -24.65 -19.81 17.69
N THR A 27 -25.10 -20.06 18.91
CA THR A 27 -26.54 -20.00 19.27
C THR A 27 -26.88 -18.61 19.77
N LEU A 28 -27.89 -17.97 19.17
CA LEU A 28 -28.37 -16.63 19.47
C LEU A 28 -29.90 -16.61 19.53
N LEU A 29 -30.46 -15.56 20.15
CA LEU A 29 -31.90 -15.29 20.05
C LEU A 29 -32.28 -15.04 18.59
N SER A 30 -33.51 -15.38 18.21
CA SER A 30 -33.97 -15.34 16.80
C SER A 30 -33.73 -13.99 16.11
N SER A 31 -34.05 -12.89 16.78
CA SER A 31 -33.83 -11.53 16.24
C SER A 31 -32.36 -11.22 15.99
N THR A 32 -31.49 -11.57 16.95
CA THR A 32 -30.03 -11.37 16.84
C THR A 32 -29.44 -12.31 15.78
N ARG A 33 -29.96 -13.52 15.66
CA ARG A 33 -29.56 -14.47 14.63
C ARG A 33 -29.86 -13.96 13.24
N ASN A 34 -31.06 -13.43 12.99
CA ASN A 34 -31.43 -12.84 11.71
C ASN A 34 -30.51 -11.68 11.33
N SER A 35 -30.18 -10.80 12.26
CA SER A 35 -29.25 -9.69 12.03
C SER A 35 -27.85 -10.19 11.68
N LEU A 36 -27.34 -11.21 12.39
CA LEU A 36 -26.03 -11.79 12.09
C LEU A 36 -26.01 -12.46 10.69
N ASP A 37 -27.05 -13.18 10.33
CA ASP A 37 -27.13 -13.85 9.03
C ASP A 37 -27.14 -12.84 7.86
N LEU A 38 -27.84 -11.70 8.02
CA LEU A 38 -27.79 -10.61 7.05
C LEU A 38 -26.38 -10.02 6.90
N LEU A 39 -25.68 -9.78 8.01
CA LEU A 39 -24.30 -9.27 7.97
C LEU A 39 -23.33 -10.28 7.33
N ILE A 40 -23.49 -11.56 7.61
CA ILE A 40 -22.68 -12.61 6.99
C ILE A 40 -22.94 -12.65 5.47
N ALA A 41 -24.19 -12.57 5.05
CA ALA A 41 -24.54 -12.53 3.62
C ALA A 41 -23.90 -11.34 2.92
N GLN A 42 -23.89 -10.16 3.55
CA GLN A 42 -23.20 -8.98 3.01
C GLN A 42 -21.70 -9.20 2.88
N VAL A 43 -21.04 -9.77 3.91
CA VAL A 43 -19.59 -10.08 3.85
C VAL A 43 -19.28 -11.04 2.72
N GLU A 44 -20.10 -12.07 2.51
CA GLU A 44 -19.90 -13.03 1.42
C GLU A 44 -20.08 -12.37 0.05
N ASN A 45 -21.09 -11.53 -0.13
CA ASN A 45 -21.32 -10.78 -1.37
C ASN A 45 -20.15 -9.81 -1.66
N ILE A 46 -19.71 -9.05 -0.66
CA ILE A 46 -18.55 -8.14 -0.82
C ILE A 46 -17.29 -8.91 -1.20
N ARG A 47 -17.06 -10.09 -0.61
CA ARG A 47 -15.94 -10.96 -0.99
C ARG A 47 -15.99 -11.40 -2.45
N GLN A 48 -17.16 -11.80 -2.95
CA GLN A 48 -17.34 -12.17 -4.36
C GLN A 48 -17.07 -10.99 -5.29
N THR A 49 -17.63 -9.82 -4.95
CA THR A 49 -17.40 -8.59 -5.70
C THR A 49 -15.93 -8.21 -5.75
N LEU A 50 -15.22 -8.29 -4.60
CA LEU A 50 -13.78 -8.02 -4.51
C LEU A 50 -12.97 -8.98 -5.38
N LEU A 51 -13.30 -10.27 -5.38
CA LEU A 51 -12.65 -11.27 -6.23
C LEU A 51 -12.86 -10.95 -7.72
N MET A 52 -14.08 -10.60 -8.12
CA MET A 52 -14.37 -10.22 -9.51
C MET A 52 -13.61 -8.95 -9.91
N ALA A 53 -13.62 -7.92 -9.07
CA ALA A 53 -12.87 -6.69 -9.31
C ALA A 53 -11.37 -6.96 -9.44
N THR A 54 -10.81 -7.77 -8.53
CA THR A 54 -9.38 -8.13 -8.57
C THR A 54 -9.02 -8.89 -9.85
N ARG A 55 -9.89 -9.78 -10.33
CA ARG A 55 -9.69 -10.49 -11.62
C ARG A 55 -9.65 -9.51 -12.78
N LYS A 56 -10.62 -8.57 -12.84
CA LYS A 56 -10.66 -7.55 -13.88
C LYS A 56 -9.44 -6.63 -13.87
N VAL A 57 -8.96 -6.21 -12.69
CA VAL A 57 -7.72 -5.43 -12.57
C VAL A 57 -6.52 -6.24 -13.08
N ARG A 58 -6.48 -7.55 -12.80
CA ARG A 58 -5.42 -8.45 -13.30
C ARG A 58 -5.48 -8.65 -14.82
N GLU A 59 -6.66 -8.71 -15.40
CA GLU A 59 -6.83 -8.73 -16.87
C GLU A 59 -6.36 -7.41 -17.48
N LEU A 60 -6.76 -6.28 -16.90
CA LEU A 60 -6.34 -4.94 -17.34
C LEU A 60 -4.82 -4.77 -17.28
N SER A 61 -4.16 -5.28 -16.24
CA SER A 61 -2.70 -5.18 -16.11
C SER A 61 -1.93 -5.92 -17.22
N ARG A 62 -2.57 -6.88 -17.91
CA ARG A 62 -2.00 -7.64 -19.04
C ARG A 62 -2.32 -7.04 -20.40
N SER A 63 -3.15 -5.98 -20.46
CA SER A 63 -3.45 -5.30 -21.71
C SER A 63 -2.20 -4.61 -22.27
N GLU A 64 -2.15 -4.42 -23.59
CA GLU A 64 -1.05 -3.79 -24.29
C GLU A 64 -0.65 -2.44 -23.67
N ARG A 65 -1.65 -1.66 -23.28
CA ARG A 65 -1.46 -0.33 -22.67
C ARG A 65 -0.67 -0.35 -21.36
N TYR A 66 -0.86 -1.37 -20.50
CA TYR A 66 -0.33 -1.35 -19.13
C TYR A 66 0.76 -2.38 -18.87
N ARG A 67 0.86 -3.40 -19.71
CA ARG A 67 1.70 -4.57 -19.47
C ARG A 67 3.15 -4.21 -19.15
N ASN A 68 3.77 -3.41 -19.99
CA ASN A 68 5.19 -3.07 -19.84
C ASN A 68 5.46 -2.30 -18.54
N ASP A 69 4.71 -1.22 -18.31
CA ASP A 69 4.88 -0.39 -17.11
C ASP A 69 4.48 -1.14 -15.83
N TYR A 70 3.48 -2.03 -15.94
CA TYR A 70 3.09 -2.90 -14.83
C TYR A 70 4.19 -3.90 -14.47
N GLU A 71 4.83 -4.54 -15.45
CA GLU A 71 5.96 -5.44 -15.22
C GLU A 71 7.16 -4.70 -14.59
N LEU A 72 7.41 -3.47 -15.00
CA LEU A 72 8.42 -2.61 -14.40
C LEU A 72 8.11 -2.30 -12.95
N LEU A 73 6.89 -1.86 -12.65
CA LEU A 73 6.48 -1.51 -11.29
C LEU A 73 6.50 -2.70 -10.33
N THR A 74 6.06 -3.87 -10.80
CA THR A 74 6.03 -5.08 -9.96
C THR A 74 7.41 -5.71 -9.74
N SER A 75 8.45 -5.26 -10.43
CA SER A 75 9.83 -5.60 -10.10
C SER A 75 10.29 -4.96 -8.78
N ILE A 76 9.61 -3.90 -8.31
CA ILE A 76 9.94 -3.18 -7.08
C ILE A 76 9.34 -3.94 -5.89
N PRO A 77 10.15 -4.38 -4.91
CA PRO A 77 9.65 -5.04 -3.72
C PRO A 77 8.61 -4.20 -2.97
N GLY A 78 7.46 -4.79 -2.66
CA GLY A 78 6.33 -4.10 -2.01
C GLY A 78 5.29 -3.52 -2.97
N ILE A 79 5.59 -3.38 -4.26
CA ILE A 79 4.62 -2.94 -5.26
C ILE A 79 3.89 -4.15 -5.84
N GLY A 80 2.66 -4.36 -5.38
CA GLY A 80 1.77 -5.41 -5.89
C GLY A 80 0.78 -4.88 -6.93
N ILE A 81 -0.12 -5.77 -7.38
CA ILE A 81 -1.11 -5.45 -8.41
C ILE A 81 -1.97 -4.22 -8.07
N SER A 82 -2.42 -4.08 -6.84
CA SER A 82 -3.28 -2.96 -6.43
C SER A 82 -2.56 -1.63 -6.53
N VAL A 83 -1.34 -1.54 -5.98
CA VAL A 83 -0.54 -0.31 -6.00
C VAL A 83 -0.04 0.00 -7.40
N GLY A 84 0.48 -1.01 -8.12
CA GLY A 84 0.97 -0.84 -9.49
C GLY A 84 -0.11 -0.33 -10.43
N MET A 85 -1.28 -0.97 -10.43
CA MET A 85 -2.38 -0.54 -11.30
C MET A 85 -3.01 0.78 -10.85
N ALA A 86 -3.09 1.07 -9.55
CA ALA A 86 -3.54 2.37 -9.07
C ALA A 86 -2.61 3.49 -9.54
N LEU A 87 -1.29 3.30 -9.51
CA LEU A 87 -0.32 4.25 -10.06
C LEU A 87 -0.56 4.49 -11.55
N LEU A 88 -0.65 3.44 -12.35
CA LEU A 88 -0.78 3.55 -13.80
C LEU A 88 -2.11 4.18 -14.23
N THR A 89 -3.20 3.84 -13.57
CA THR A 89 -4.53 4.34 -13.94
C THR A 89 -4.79 5.76 -13.43
N GLU A 90 -4.30 6.12 -12.24
CA GLU A 90 -4.51 7.45 -11.65
C GLU A 90 -3.56 8.51 -12.25
N ILE A 91 -2.34 8.12 -12.64
CA ILE A 91 -1.35 9.03 -13.21
C ILE A 91 -1.61 9.27 -14.71
N GLY A 92 -2.00 8.22 -15.44
CA GLY A 92 -2.17 8.25 -16.90
C GLY A 92 -0.83 8.38 -17.62
N ASP A 93 -0.42 9.60 -17.95
CA ASP A 93 0.89 9.85 -18.58
C ASP A 93 1.95 10.19 -17.53
N PHE A 94 2.90 9.28 -17.35
CA PHE A 94 4.01 9.47 -16.42
C PHE A 94 5.04 10.51 -16.90
N LYS A 95 5.12 10.75 -18.21
CA LYS A 95 6.07 11.72 -18.81
C LYS A 95 5.83 13.15 -18.38
N ARG A 96 4.62 13.46 -17.85
CA ARG A 96 4.27 14.79 -17.31
C ARG A 96 5.17 15.23 -16.14
N PHE A 97 5.79 14.29 -15.42
CA PHE A 97 6.71 14.64 -14.34
C PHE A 97 8.12 14.84 -14.87
N ARG A 98 8.68 16.03 -14.66
CA ARG A 98 10.03 16.39 -15.09
C ARG A 98 11.10 15.70 -14.27
N ASN A 99 10.84 15.56 -12.97
CA ASN A 99 11.78 15.01 -12.01
C ASN A 99 11.06 14.29 -10.85
N GLU A 100 11.85 13.56 -10.05
CA GLU A 100 11.36 12.80 -8.90
C GLU A 100 10.71 13.67 -7.81
N ARG A 101 11.12 14.94 -7.67
CA ARG A 101 10.55 15.86 -6.69
C ARG A 101 9.14 16.25 -7.04
N GLU A 102 8.85 16.51 -8.32
CA GLU A 102 7.49 16.77 -8.81
C GLU A 102 6.58 15.55 -8.59
N PHE A 103 7.09 14.36 -8.90
CA PHE A 103 6.34 13.12 -8.68
C PHE A 103 6.02 12.89 -7.20
N ALA A 104 7.00 13.04 -6.32
CA ALA A 104 6.78 12.88 -4.90
C ALA A 104 5.89 13.99 -4.29
N SER A 105 5.94 15.20 -4.84
CA SER A 105 5.01 16.27 -4.48
C SER A 105 3.58 15.91 -4.88
N TYR A 106 3.40 15.34 -6.07
CA TYR A 106 2.09 14.81 -6.51
C TYR A 106 1.57 13.72 -5.58
N LEU A 107 2.43 12.85 -5.06
CA LEU A 107 2.08 11.82 -4.08
C LEU A 107 1.85 12.38 -2.67
N GLY A 108 2.16 13.65 -2.40
CA GLY A 108 2.09 14.24 -1.06
C GLY A 108 3.17 13.74 -0.09
N LEU A 109 4.31 13.26 -0.63
CA LEU A 109 5.43 12.73 0.14
C LEU A 109 6.56 13.74 0.37
N VAL A 110 6.31 15.02 0.12
CA VAL A 110 7.26 16.12 0.37
C VAL A 110 6.79 16.89 1.60
N PRO A 111 7.69 17.19 2.56
CA PRO A 111 7.35 18.07 3.66
C PRO A 111 6.94 19.44 3.14
N THR A 112 5.90 20.03 3.70
CA THR A 112 5.60 21.44 3.50
C THR A 112 6.65 22.26 4.25
N SER A 113 7.52 22.95 3.55
CA SER A 113 8.31 24.02 4.13
C SER A 113 7.49 25.30 4.07
N HIS A 114 6.88 25.70 5.16
CA HIS A 114 6.43 27.07 5.35
C HIS A 114 7.63 27.86 5.93
N SER A 115 8.41 28.49 5.07
CA SER A 115 9.34 29.52 5.49
C SER A 115 8.61 30.85 5.50
N SER A 116 8.02 31.20 6.63
CA SER A 116 7.67 32.58 6.93
C SER A 116 8.56 33.01 8.09
N GLY A 117 9.66 33.75 7.77
CA GLY A 117 10.55 34.39 8.75
C GLY A 117 11.00 33.47 9.90
N ASP A 118 12.24 33.51 10.27
CA ASP A 118 12.96 32.98 11.47
C ASP A 118 12.45 31.75 12.28
N LYS A 119 11.34 31.11 11.95
CA LYS A 119 10.90 29.86 12.56
C LYS A 119 10.67 28.80 11.49
N VAL A 120 11.59 27.83 11.43
CA VAL A 120 11.42 26.60 10.64
C VAL A 120 10.41 25.72 11.38
N ALA A 121 9.13 25.91 11.11
CA ALA A 121 8.11 24.96 11.50
C ALA A 121 8.11 23.82 10.47
N HIS A 122 8.49 22.63 10.87
CA HIS A 122 8.28 21.42 10.07
C HIS A 122 6.76 21.20 9.97
N GLY A 123 6.19 21.65 8.84
CA GLY A 123 4.75 21.64 8.60
C GLY A 123 4.23 20.23 8.33
N GLU A 124 2.97 20.04 8.69
CA GLU A 124 2.16 18.86 8.38
C GLU A 124 2.19 18.50 6.89
N LYS A 125 1.84 17.22 6.57
CA LYS A 125 1.73 16.70 5.20
C LYS A 125 0.99 17.68 4.29
N THR A 126 1.52 17.95 3.10
CA THR A 126 0.88 18.78 2.09
C THR A 126 -0.52 18.25 1.76
N PHE A 127 -1.57 18.99 2.08
CA PHE A 127 -2.95 18.70 1.69
C PHE A 127 -3.18 18.69 0.16
N ARG A 128 -2.18 19.08 -0.63
CA ARG A 128 -2.23 19.19 -2.11
C ARG A 128 -1.84 17.90 -2.85
N GLY A 129 -1.38 16.85 -2.17
CA GLY A 129 -1.00 15.59 -2.80
C GLY A 129 -2.19 14.70 -3.16
N ASN A 130 -1.96 13.69 -4.00
CA ASN A 130 -2.96 12.68 -4.33
C ASN A 130 -3.31 11.87 -3.07
N LYS A 131 -4.53 12.09 -2.55
CA LYS A 131 -5.01 11.49 -1.29
C LYS A 131 -5.16 9.97 -1.36
N LYS A 132 -5.17 9.37 -2.55
CA LYS A 132 -5.29 7.92 -2.74
C LYS A 132 -3.92 7.25 -2.86
N LEU A 133 -3.03 7.79 -3.69
CA LEU A 133 -1.76 7.15 -4.00
C LEU A 133 -0.72 7.30 -2.86
N GLY A 134 -0.63 8.48 -2.25
CA GLY A 134 0.33 8.72 -1.18
C GLY A 134 0.24 7.69 -0.04
N PRO A 135 -0.94 7.47 0.57
CA PRO A 135 -1.12 6.43 1.58
C PRO A 135 -0.77 5.01 1.09
N GLN A 136 -1.11 4.67 -0.17
CA GLN A 136 -0.78 3.36 -0.73
C GLN A 136 0.73 3.13 -0.85
N ILE A 137 1.51 4.17 -1.19
CA ILE A 137 2.97 4.08 -1.22
C ILE A 137 3.55 3.92 0.19
N VAL A 138 2.97 4.59 1.19
CA VAL A 138 3.38 4.39 2.60
C VAL A 138 3.12 2.95 3.04
N GLU A 139 1.94 2.38 2.74
CA GLU A 139 1.63 0.98 3.03
C GLU A 139 2.55 0.01 2.27
N ALA A 140 2.82 0.27 1.00
CA ALA A 140 3.77 -0.52 0.23
C ALA A 140 5.18 -0.48 0.84
N SER A 141 5.57 0.63 1.43
CA SER A 141 6.88 0.80 2.07
C SER A 141 7.07 -0.10 3.29
N TRP A 142 6.01 -0.39 4.06
CA TRP A 142 6.07 -1.37 5.14
C TRP A 142 6.41 -2.78 4.64
N ILE A 143 5.97 -3.14 3.44
CA ILE A 143 6.35 -4.43 2.82
C ILE A 143 7.77 -4.35 2.25
N SER A 144 8.11 -3.22 1.63
CA SER A 144 9.40 -3.01 0.98
C SER A 144 10.58 -3.12 1.95
N ILE A 145 10.48 -2.58 3.17
CA ILE A 145 11.57 -2.64 4.16
C ILE A 145 11.94 -4.07 4.60
N TYR A 146 11.03 -5.03 4.44
CA TYR A 146 11.30 -6.45 4.74
C TYR A 146 11.80 -7.23 3.53
N ARG A 147 11.67 -6.70 2.32
CA ARG A 147 12.01 -7.39 1.08
C ARG A 147 13.17 -6.77 0.32
N ASP A 148 13.57 -5.56 0.71
CA ASP A 148 14.67 -4.82 0.10
C ASP A 148 15.63 -4.35 1.19
N THR A 149 16.86 -4.84 1.13
CA THR A 149 17.89 -4.56 2.14
C THR A 149 18.23 -3.06 2.22
N GLY A 150 18.28 -2.37 1.07
CA GLY A 150 18.59 -0.94 1.02
C GLY A 150 17.52 -0.08 1.68
N LEU A 151 16.24 -0.39 1.43
CA LEU A 151 15.11 0.28 2.07
C LEU A 151 15.00 -0.09 3.56
N GLY A 152 15.29 -1.33 3.92
CA GLY A 152 15.34 -1.79 5.32
C GLY A 152 16.42 -1.07 6.13
N CYS A 153 17.63 -0.99 5.60
CA CYS A 153 18.73 -0.23 6.23
C CYS A 153 18.40 1.26 6.36
N ALA A 154 17.77 1.85 5.34
CA ALA A 154 17.33 3.24 5.40
C ALA A 154 16.29 3.46 6.51
N TYR A 155 15.30 2.55 6.64
CA TYR A 155 14.31 2.61 7.71
C TYR A 155 14.95 2.56 9.10
N ILE A 156 15.86 1.59 9.33
CA ILE A 156 16.57 1.45 10.62
C ILE A 156 17.38 2.73 10.93
N SER A 157 18.04 3.30 9.94
CA SER A 157 18.80 4.54 10.11
C SER A 157 17.90 5.73 10.48
N TYR A 158 16.73 5.86 9.85
CA TYR A 158 15.78 6.92 10.17
C TYR A 158 15.16 6.74 11.56
N LYS A 159 14.80 5.51 11.93
CA LYS A 159 14.20 5.19 13.23
C LYS A 159 15.10 5.52 14.42
N LYS A 160 16.41 5.65 14.22
CA LYS A 160 17.35 6.12 15.28
C LYS A 160 17.13 7.58 15.68
N ARG A 161 16.47 8.39 14.86
CA ARG A 161 16.35 9.84 15.00
C ARG A 161 14.92 10.39 14.92
N MET A 162 13.95 9.54 14.65
CA MET A 162 12.54 9.93 14.50
C MET A 162 11.61 8.77 14.81
N GLU A 163 10.33 9.08 15.03
CA GLU A 163 9.30 8.07 15.27
C GLU A 163 9.11 7.12 14.08
N PRO A 164 8.70 5.85 14.32
CA PRO A 164 8.51 4.84 13.27
C PRO A 164 7.61 5.30 12.11
N GLN A 165 6.57 6.06 12.43
CA GLN A 165 5.62 6.60 11.44
C GLN A 165 6.27 7.67 10.55
N GLU A 166 7.15 8.48 11.09
CA GLU A 166 7.92 9.46 10.31
C GLU A 166 8.99 8.77 9.46
N ALA A 167 9.68 7.78 10.05
CA ALA A 167 10.69 6.99 9.37
C ALA A 167 10.14 6.31 8.12
N ILE A 168 8.96 5.68 8.21
CA ILE A 168 8.36 5.00 7.05
C ILE A 168 7.92 5.98 5.96
N VAL A 169 7.47 7.19 6.29
CA VAL A 169 7.15 8.22 5.30
C VAL A 169 8.41 8.65 4.53
N ARG A 170 9.57 8.70 5.20
CA ARG A 170 10.85 8.96 4.51
C ARG A 170 11.26 7.81 3.60
N VAL A 171 10.99 6.56 4.01
CA VAL A 171 11.18 5.40 3.12
C VAL A 171 10.21 5.47 1.94
N ALA A 172 8.95 5.84 2.15
CA ALA A 172 7.98 6.02 1.08
C ALA A 172 8.44 7.08 0.06
N ARG A 173 9.12 8.13 0.52
CA ARG A 173 9.78 9.09 -0.37
C ARG A 173 10.90 8.45 -1.20
N LYS A 174 11.75 7.60 -0.60
CA LYS A 174 12.76 6.84 -1.36
C LYS A 174 12.11 5.87 -2.34
N LEU A 175 11.07 5.15 -1.93
CA LEU A 175 10.32 4.25 -2.79
C LEU A 175 9.70 5.00 -3.98
N SER A 176 9.18 6.23 -3.78
CA SER A 176 8.68 7.05 -4.88
C SER A 176 9.77 7.42 -5.89
N ASN A 177 11.00 7.67 -5.44
CA ASN A 177 12.12 7.95 -6.33
C ASN A 177 12.51 6.71 -7.15
N ILE A 178 12.47 5.52 -6.54
CA ILE A 178 12.68 4.24 -7.24
C ILE A 178 11.61 4.03 -8.31
N ILE A 179 10.33 4.23 -7.97
CA ILE A 179 9.21 4.15 -8.92
C ILE A 179 9.43 5.10 -10.09
N PHE A 180 9.81 6.36 -9.79
CA PHE A 180 10.11 7.36 -10.82
C PHE A 180 11.23 6.90 -11.73
N SER A 181 12.36 6.44 -11.17
CA SER A 181 13.51 5.98 -11.94
C SER A 181 13.15 4.78 -12.84
N VAL A 182 12.46 3.78 -12.32
CA VAL A 182 12.06 2.57 -13.06
C VAL A 182 11.17 2.93 -14.26
N LEU A 183 10.14 3.76 -14.05
CA LEU A 183 9.25 4.18 -15.13
C LEU A 183 9.91 5.14 -16.13
N LYS A 184 10.86 5.96 -15.68
CA LYS A 184 11.59 6.90 -16.55
C LYS A 184 12.62 6.23 -17.42
N THR A 185 13.32 5.23 -16.87
CA THR A 185 14.41 4.52 -17.58
C THR A 185 13.92 3.31 -18.36
N GLY A 186 12.73 2.79 -18.06
CA GLY A 186 12.23 1.54 -18.63
C GLY A 186 13.02 0.29 -18.20
N LYS A 187 13.78 0.38 -17.11
CA LYS A 187 14.59 -0.72 -16.57
C LYS A 187 13.94 -1.27 -15.31
N LYS A 188 13.89 -2.61 -15.16
CA LYS A 188 13.42 -3.26 -13.93
C LYS A 188 14.28 -2.85 -12.76
N TYR A 189 13.66 -2.82 -11.59
CA TYR A 189 14.38 -2.55 -10.34
C TYR A 189 15.29 -3.72 -9.98
N GLU A 190 16.53 -3.40 -9.67
CA GLU A 190 17.52 -4.33 -9.12
C GLU A 190 17.79 -3.91 -7.67
N PRO A 191 17.50 -4.78 -6.68
CA PRO A 191 17.82 -4.49 -5.28
C PRO A 191 19.31 -4.28 -5.09
N TYR A 192 19.68 -3.33 -4.25
CA TYR A 192 21.06 -3.10 -3.88
C TYR A 192 21.64 -4.37 -3.24
N GLN A 193 22.56 -5.02 -3.90
CA GLN A 193 23.33 -6.14 -3.33
C GLN A 193 24.46 -5.56 -2.49
N TRP A 194 24.45 -5.83 -1.19
CA TRP A 194 25.63 -5.63 -0.37
C TRP A 194 26.67 -6.66 -0.82
N ASN A 195 27.65 -6.21 -1.58
CA ASN A 195 28.88 -6.98 -1.71
C ASN A 195 29.64 -6.78 -0.40
N GLU A 196 29.76 -7.83 0.39
CA GLU A 196 30.70 -7.85 1.51
C GLU A 196 32.09 -7.56 0.94
N ILE A 197 32.67 -6.44 1.39
CA ILE A 197 34.08 -6.12 1.17
C ILE A 197 34.88 -6.74 2.29
#